data_613168ebb2af8e6b23419efa8fae71cf
#
_entry.id   613168ebb2af8e6b23419efa8fae71cf
#
_cell.length_a   1.000
_cell.length_b   1.000
_cell.length_c   1.000
_cell.angle_alpha   90.00
_cell.angle_beta   90.00
_cell.angle_gamma   90.00
#
_symmetry.space_group_name_H-M   'P 1'
#
loop_
_entity.id
_entity.type
_entity.pdbx_description
1 polymer ?
#
loop_
_entity_poly.entity_id
_entity_poly.type
_entity_poly.pdbx_seq_one_letter_code
_entity_poly.pdbx_strand_id
1 'polypeptide(L)'
;MMKGLKKANNTLQEFSDLVESKQVSSHNQKNLRVGIDLGTSSIVLSVVNDKGKPIYGAFEYNESIRDGLVVDYVGAVTITRELKVKAEAALGTELVYAAAAVPPGTIGKNKDVVGHVLESAGFEVTCILDEPTAAANVLGITDGAVIDVGGGTTGISILKDGRVVYTVDEPTGGTHMNLVISGAYGISIPEAEAYKRNEANKRDVYATIRPVVEKMAAISKRALQEGGYEKGTPIVVVGGASNFEEFTKTFSQYIGLPVDKPLYPEFVTPL
;
A
#
# COMPACT_ATOMS: atom_id res chain seq x y z
N MET A 1 -14.33 -6.09 -15.10
CA MET A 1 -14.07 -5.46 -13.78
C MET A 1 -14.86 -6.19 -12.72
N MET A 2 -14.19 -6.69 -11.71
CA MET A 2 -14.80 -7.41 -10.57
C MET A 2 -15.83 -6.53 -9.85
N LYS A 3 -16.92 -7.13 -9.36
CA LYS A 3 -17.97 -6.41 -8.62
C LYS A 3 -17.43 -5.76 -7.32
N GLY A 4 -16.51 -6.43 -6.63
CA GLY A 4 -15.82 -5.90 -5.43
C GLY A 4 -14.97 -4.67 -5.73
N LEU A 5 -14.24 -4.68 -6.85
CA LEU A 5 -13.35 -3.59 -7.25
C LEU A 5 -14.12 -2.27 -7.48
N LYS A 6 -15.35 -2.32 -8.00
CA LYS A 6 -16.17 -1.12 -8.18
C LYS A 6 -16.54 -0.46 -6.84
N LYS A 7 -16.86 -1.27 -5.82
CA LYS A 7 -17.16 -0.75 -4.47
C LYS A 7 -15.91 -0.17 -3.83
N ALA A 8 -14.78 -0.89 -3.92
CA ALA A 8 -13.49 -0.43 -3.41
C ALA A 8 -13.07 0.89 -4.07
N ASN A 9 -13.20 1.00 -5.40
CA ASN A 9 -12.85 2.22 -6.13
C ASN A 9 -13.64 3.45 -5.65
N ASN A 10 -14.92 3.31 -5.30
CA ASN A 10 -15.68 4.44 -4.74
C ASN A 10 -15.13 4.86 -3.37
N THR A 11 -14.79 3.90 -2.51
CA THR A 11 -14.18 4.18 -1.19
C THR A 11 -12.79 4.81 -1.34
N LEU A 12 -11.98 4.31 -2.27
CA LEU A 12 -10.65 4.83 -2.55
C LEU A 12 -10.70 6.25 -3.13
N GLN A 13 -11.67 6.55 -4.00
CA GLN A 13 -11.89 7.90 -4.51
C GLN A 13 -12.28 8.86 -3.37
N GLU A 14 -13.28 8.46 -2.54
CA GLU A 14 -13.69 9.24 -1.37
C GLU A 14 -12.47 9.50 -0.44
N PHE A 15 -11.61 8.51 -0.22
CA PHE A 15 -10.43 8.66 0.62
C PHE A 15 -9.37 9.58 0.00
N SER A 16 -9.07 9.41 -1.29
CA SER A 16 -8.13 10.27 -2.01
C SER A 16 -8.56 11.75 -1.97
N ASP A 17 -9.86 12.01 -2.19
CA ASP A 17 -10.42 13.37 -2.13
C ASP A 17 -10.23 13.99 -0.73
N LEU A 18 -10.37 13.19 0.36
CA LEU A 18 -10.13 13.65 1.72
C LEU A 18 -8.65 13.94 2.00
N VAL A 19 -7.76 13.09 1.50
CA VAL A 19 -6.30 13.29 1.61
C VAL A 19 -5.86 14.56 0.89
N GLU A 20 -6.36 14.80 -0.32
CA GLU A 20 -6.03 15.99 -1.10
C GLU A 20 -6.61 17.27 -0.50
N SER A 21 -7.88 17.26 -0.10
CA SER A 21 -8.56 18.42 0.47
C SER A 21 -8.16 18.72 1.90
N LYS A 22 -7.60 17.75 2.62
CA LYS A 22 -7.31 17.78 4.07
C LYS A 22 -8.56 18.09 4.91
N GLN A 23 -9.74 17.75 4.40
CA GLN A 23 -11.02 17.97 5.06
C GLN A 23 -11.51 16.70 5.74
N VAL A 24 -12.50 16.89 6.61
CA VAL A 24 -13.24 15.81 7.26
C VAL A 24 -14.49 15.53 6.46
N SER A 25 -14.79 14.24 6.26
CA SER A 25 -16.01 13.80 5.57
C SER A 25 -17.28 14.21 6.33
N SER A 26 -18.36 14.45 5.60
CA SER A 26 -19.70 14.66 6.16
C SER A 26 -20.37 13.36 6.65
N HIS A 27 -19.75 12.20 6.48
CA HIS A 27 -20.26 10.94 6.99
C HIS A 27 -20.33 10.93 8.53
N ASN A 28 -21.21 10.07 9.06
CA ASN A 28 -21.32 9.89 10.50
C ASN A 28 -19.99 9.42 11.12
N GLN A 29 -19.51 10.16 12.12
CA GLN A 29 -18.23 9.95 12.80
C GLN A 29 -18.35 9.04 14.05
N LYS A 30 -19.27 8.09 14.07
CA LYS A 30 -19.41 7.14 15.17
C LYS A 30 -18.42 5.98 15.02
N ASN A 31 -17.87 5.55 16.16
CA ASN A 31 -16.98 4.38 16.25
C ASN A 31 -15.83 4.44 15.24
N LEU A 32 -15.07 5.53 15.28
CA LEU A 32 -13.92 5.74 14.41
C LEU A 32 -12.87 4.63 14.60
N ARG A 33 -12.29 4.18 13.50
CA ARG A 33 -11.21 3.20 13.45
C ARG A 33 -10.06 3.80 12.65
N VAL A 34 -8.86 3.59 13.14
CA VAL A 34 -7.64 4.10 12.51
C VAL A 34 -6.86 2.96 11.88
N GLY A 35 -6.48 3.13 10.62
CA GLY A 35 -5.51 2.30 9.92
C GLY A 35 -4.22 3.08 9.69
N ILE A 36 -3.09 2.45 9.95
CA ILE A 36 -1.76 3.04 9.71
C ILE A 36 -0.94 2.09 8.86
N ASP A 37 -0.43 2.62 7.76
CA ASP A 37 0.52 1.93 6.89
C ASP A 37 1.89 2.60 7.01
N LEU A 38 2.87 1.86 7.53
CA LEU A 38 4.27 2.30 7.63
C LEU A 38 5.04 1.93 6.37
N GLY A 39 4.66 2.52 5.24
CA GLY A 39 5.27 2.22 3.95
C GLY A 39 6.68 2.81 3.78
N THR A 40 7.49 2.21 2.90
CA THR A 40 8.86 2.66 2.60
C THR A 40 8.93 4.09 2.05
N SER A 41 7.92 4.55 1.31
CA SER A 41 7.90 5.89 0.71
C SER A 41 7.11 6.90 1.51
N SER A 42 6.11 6.46 2.24
CA SER A 42 5.21 7.32 3.02
C SER A 42 4.56 6.54 4.15
N ILE A 43 4.27 7.24 5.23
CA ILE A 43 3.38 6.75 6.29
C ILE A 43 2.00 7.33 6.02
N VAL A 44 0.98 6.47 5.95
CA VAL A 44 -0.41 6.85 5.68
C VAL A 44 -1.26 6.56 6.90
N LEU A 45 -2.09 7.54 7.29
CA LEU A 45 -3.11 7.39 8.32
C LEU A 45 -4.49 7.51 7.67
N SER A 46 -5.32 6.51 7.87
CA SER A 46 -6.74 6.53 7.49
C SER A 46 -7.63 6.49 8.71
N VAL A 47 -8.75 7.21 8.67
CA VAL A 47 -9.83 7.11 9.65
C VAL A 47 -11.11 6.74 8.94
N VAL A 48 -11.73 5.65 9.35
CA VAL A 48 -13.02 5.18 8.83
C VAL A 48 -14.03 5.08 9.96
N ASN A 49 -15.34 5.14 9.62
CA ASN A 49 -16.40 4.88 10.60
C ASN A 49 -16.72 3.37 10.71
N ASP A 50 -17.71 3.02 11.54
CA ASP A 50 -18.19 1.65 11.76
C ASP A 50 -18.74 0.96 10.49
N LYS A 51 -19.04 1.72 9.45
CA LYS A 51 -19.50 1.22 8.14
C LYS A 51 -18.37 1.13 7.10
N GLY A 52 -17.13 1.38 7.52
CA GLY A 52 -15.97 1.42 6.61
C GLY A 52 -15.98 2.60 5.64
N LYS A 53 -16.68 3.70 5.98
CA LYS A 53 -16.66 4.92 5.17
C LYS A 53 -15.49 5.82 5.58
N PRO A 54 -14.71 6.33 4.63
CA PRO A 54 -13.62 7.26 4.93
C PRO A 54 -14.13 8.53 5.61
N ILE A 55 -13.47 8.92 6.68
CA ILE A 55 -13.77 10.11 7.47
C ILE A 55 -12.66 11.13 7.36
N TYR A 56 -11.39 10.69 7.41
CA TYR A 56 -10.21 11.52 7.29
C TYR A 56 -9.05 10.70 6.73
N GLY A 57 -8.14 11.35 6.04
CA GLY A 57 -6.91 10.76 5.53
C GLY A 57 -5.77 11.75 5.54
N ALA A 58 -4.58 11.28 5.87
CA ALA A 58 -3.36 12.04 5.78
C ALA A 58 -2.17 11.13 5.52
N PHE A 59 -1.12 11.65 4.90
CA PHE A 59 0.14 10.96 4.75
C PHE A 59 1.31 11.95 4.84
N GLU A 60 2.47 11.41 5.18
CA GLU A 60 3.75 12.11 5.12
C GLU A 60 4.79 11.22 4.44
N TYR A 61 5.64 11.81 3.62
CA TYR A 61 6.80 11.12 3.06
C TYR A 61 7.80 10.83 4.16
N ASN A 62 8.50 9.69 4.06
CA ASN A 62 9.45 9.29 5.08
C ASN A 62 10.65 8.55 4.48
N GLU A 63 11.73 8.50 5.25
CA GLU A 63 12.92 7.68 4.99
C GLU A 63 13.20 6.73 6.16
N SER A 64 12.27 6.65 7.11
CA SER A 64 12.41 5.89 8.35
C SER A 64 12.13 4.39 8.16
N ILE A 65 11.52 4.03 7.02
CA ILE A 65 11.19 2.66 6.66
C ILE A 65 11.96 2.30 5.39
N ARG A 66 12.62 1.13 5.41
CA ARG A 66 13.32 0.61 4.24
C ARG A 66 13.02 -0.87 4.08
N ASP A 67 12.52 -1.23 2.88
CA ASP A 67 12.19 -2.63 2.54
C ASP A 67 11.32 -3.31 3.62
N GLY A 68 10.29 -2.58 4.08
CA GLY A 68 9.36 -3.05 5.12
C GLY A 68 9.92 -3.09 6.54
N LEU A 69 11.15 -2.59 6.77
CA LEU A 69 11.78 -2.57 8.09
C LEU A 69 11.92 -1.13 8.62
N VAL A 70 11.63 -0.94 9.90
CA VAL A 70 11.86 0.33 10.59
C VAL A 70 13.37 0.50 10.82
N VAL A 71 14.00 1.42 10.09
CA VAL A 71 15.44 1.72 10.19
C VAL A 71 15.73 2.98 11.01
N ASP A 72 14.76 3.88 11.11
CA ASP A 72 14.77 5.02 12.03
C ASP A 72 13.50 5.02 12.87
N TYR A 73 13.60 4.45 14.07
CA TYR A 73 12.49 4.33 15.00
C TYR A 73 11.94 5.69 15.43
N VAL A 74 12.81 6.63 15.76
CA VAL A 74 12.42 7.96 16.25
C VAL A 74 11.70 8.75 15.15
N GLY A 75 12.21 8.70 13.93
CA GLY A 75 11.58 9.31 12.76
C GLY A 75 10.20 8.73 12.50
N ALA A 76 10.06 7.40 12.50
CA ALA A 76 8.77 6.73 12.30
C ALA A 76 7.74 7.11 13.38
N VAL A 77 8.15 7.13 14.67
CA VAL A 77 7.28 7.57 15.78
C VAL A 77 6.87 9.03 15.63
N THR A 78 7.80 9.90 15.26
CA THR A 78 7.54 11.34 15.11
C THR A 78 6.51 11.59 14.03
N ILE A 79 6.69 11.01 12.84
CA ILE A 79 5.75 11.15 11.71
C ILE A 79 4.37 10.59 12.08
N THR A 80 4.34 9.39 12.67
CA THR A 80 3.07 8.76 13.08
C THR A 80 2.31 9.60 14.10
N ARG A 81 3.02 10.19 15.08
CA ARG A 81 2.43 11.09 16.08
C ARG A 81 1.92 12.39 15.46
N GLU A 82 2.66 12.97 14.54
CA GLU A 82 2.23 14.18 13.82
C GLU A 82 0.94 13.93 13.01
N LEU A 83 0.85 12.79 12.33
CA LEU A 83 -0.36 12.38 11.61
C LEU A 83 -1.54 12.21 12.57
N LYS A 84 -1.32 11.58 13.74
CA LYS A 84 -2.34 11.45 14.81
C LYS A 84 -2.84 12.82 15.26
N VAL A 85 -1.94 13.73 15.62
CA VAL A 85 -2.29 15.09 16.08
C VAL A 85 -3.07 15.86 15.03
N LYS A 86 -2.67 15.78 13.75
CA LYS A 86 -3.41 16.39 12.63
C LYS A 86 -4.82 15.84 12.51
N ALA A 87 -4.97 14.50 12.61
CA ALA A 87 -6.27 13.85 12.52
C ALA A 87 -7.18 14.22 13.69
N GLU A 88 -6.67 14.19 14.92
CA GLU A 88 -7.41 14.57 16.13
C GLU A 88 -7.86 16.03 16.12
N ALA A 89 -6.98 16.94 15.68
CA ALA A 89 -7.32 18.35 15.53
C ALA A 89 -8.42 18.58 14.48
N ALA A 90 -8.38 17.85 13.36
CA ALA A 90 -9.39 17.94 12.32
C ALA A 90 -10.75 17.36 12.75
N LEU A 91 -10.74 16.26 13.51
CA LEU A 91 -11.93 15.54 13.94
C LEU A 91 -12.54 16.09 15.24
N GLY A 92 -11.76 16.85 16.02
CA GLY A 92 -12.17 17.33 17.34
C GLY A 92 -12.37 16.20 18.39
N THR A 93 -11.72 15.06 18.20
CA THR A 93 -11.84 13.89 19.08
C THR A 93 -10.51 13.13 19.16
N GLU A 94 -10.27 12.47 20.30
CA GLU A 94 -9.12 11.62 20.51
C GLU A 94 -9.25 10.32 19.72
N LEU A 95 -8.14 9.87 19.14
CA LEU A 95 -8.00 8.60 18.41
C LEU A 95 -7.13 7.64 19.23
N VAL A 96 -7.75 6.77 19.99
CA VAL A 96 -7.05 5.87 20.93
C VAL A 96 -6.54 4.62 20.24
N TYR A 97 -7.37 3.98 19.41
CA TYR A 97 -7.10 2.66 18.84
C TYR A 97 -6.66 2.73 17.39
N ALA A 98 -5.62 1.97 17.05
CA ALA A 98 -5.18 1.83 15.66
C ALA A 98 -4.85 0.38 15.30
N ALA A 99 -5.02 0.06 14.02
CA ALA A 99 -4.48 -1.13 13.37
C ALA A 99 -3.34 -0.75 12.44
N ALA A 100 -2.42 -1.68 12.17
CA ALA A 100 -1.36 -1.49 11.19
C ALA A 100 -1.26 -2.67 10.23
N ALA A 101 -0.58 -2.45 9.11
CA ALA A 101 -0.18 -3.50 8.20
C ALA A 101 1.35 -3.62 8.12
N VAL A 102 1.82 -4.82 7.78
CA VAL A 102 3.23 -5.15 7.61
C VAL A 102 3.40 -5.99 6.34
N PRO A 103 4.57 -5.98 5.69
CA PRO A 103 4.85 -6.86 4.56
C PRO A 103 4.60 -8.34 4.91
N PRO A 104 4.16 -9.14 3.93
CA PRO A 104 3.88 -10.55 4.16
C PRO A 104 5.13 -11.29 4.64
N GLY A 105 4.95 -12.22 5.57
CA GLY A 105 6.06 -12.96 6.17
C GLY A 105 6.83 -12.22 7.26
N THR A 106 6.47 -10.98 7.57
CA THR A 106 7.05 -10.25 8.72
C THR A 106 6.61 -10.90 10.03
N ILE A 107 7.56 -11.46 10.78
CA ILE A 107 7.31 -12.17 12.04
C ILE A 107 8.22 -11.67 13.17
N GLY A 108 7.85 -11.99 14.41
CA GLY A 108 8.67 -11.74 15.60
C GLY A 108 8.98 -10.27 15.78
N LYS A 109 10.24 -9.96 16.14
CA LYS A 109 10.67 -8.61 16.50
C LYS A 109 10.38 -7.52 15.46
N ASN A 110 10.43 -7.84 14.18
CA ASN A 110 10.14 -6.86 13.13
C ASN A 110 8.66 -6.44 13.13
N LYS A 111 7.75 -7.39 13.40
CA LYS A 111 6.33 -7.08 13.59
C LYS A 111 6.09 -6.31 14.90
N ASP A 112 6.79 -6.68 15.96
CA ASP A 112 6.67 -6.03 17.27
C ASP A 112 7.11 -4.56 17.20
N VAL A 113 8.16 -4.23 16.43
CA VAL A 113 8.64 -2.85 16.26
C VAL A 113 7.57 -1.96 15.64
N VAL A 114 6.77 -2.46 14.68
CA VAL A 114 5.64 -1.70 14.12
C VAL A 114 4.61 -1.38 15.19
N GLY A 115 4.26 -2.36 16.03
CA GLY A 115 3.38 -2.13 17.19
C GLY A 115 3.95 -1.06 18.13
N HIS A 116 5.22 -1.16 18.50
CA HIS A 116 5.88 -0.20 19.39
C HIS A 116 5.93 1.22 18.80
N VAL A 117 6.06 1.37 17.48
CA VAL A 117 5.97 2.70 16.82
C VAL A 117 4.60 3.31 17.04
N LEU A 118 3.51 2.55 16.84
CA LEU A 118 2.15 3.04 17.08
C LEU A 118 1.91 3.37 18.56
N GLU A 119 2.35 2.49 19.47
CA GLU A 119 2.23 2.70 20.93
C GLU A 119 2.99 3.95 21.36
N SER A 120 4.23 4.14 20.88
CA SER A 120 5.04 5.33 21.16
C SER A 120 4.47 6.60 20.52
N ALA A 121 3.69 6.49 19.45
CA ALA A 121 2.95 7.60 18.86
C ALA A 121 1.66 7.92 19.65
N GLY A 122 1.29 7.10 20.65
CA GLY A 122 0.14 7.31 21.53
C GLY A 122 -1.13 6.59 21.10
N PHE A 123 -1.01 5.48 20.37
CA PHE A 123 -2.12 4.58 20.06
C PHE A 123 -2.09 3.32 20.92
N GLU A 124 -3.25 2.73 21.16
CA GLU A 124 -3.41 1.33 21.57
C GLU A 124 -3.58 0.47 20.32
N VAL A 125 -2.68 -0.51 20.11
CA VAL A 125 -2.67 -1.35 18.92
C VAL A 125 -3.72 -2.44 19.02
N THR A 126 -4.70 -2.44 18.13
CA THR A 126 -5.77 -3.44 18.10
C THR A 126 -5.37 -4.70 17.34
N CYS A 127 -4.71 -4.56 16.21
CA CYS A 127 -4.17 -5.67 15.44
C CYS A 127 -3.06 -5.19 14.46
N ILE A 128 -2.23 -6.13 14.05
CA ILE A 128 -1.27 -5.95 12.97
C ILE A 128 -1.51 -7.08 11.96
N LEU A 129 -1.96 -6.71 10.76
CA LEU A 129 -2.24 -7.62 9.64
C LEU A 129 -1.04 -7.66 8.68
N ASP A 130 -1.01 -8.64 7.79
CA ASP A 130 -0.19 -8.53 6.59
C ASP A 130 -0.90 -7.66 5.54
N GLU A 131 -0.11 -6.91 4.77
CA GLU A 131 -0.60 -5.96 3.75
C GLU A 131 -1.57 -6.61 2.75
N PRO A 132 -1.29 -7.81 2.19
CA PRO A 132 -2.21 -8.47 1.28
C PRO A 132 -3.55 -8.85 1.92
N THR A 133 -3.56 -9.24 3.19
CA THR A 133 -4.81 -9.51 3.93
C THR A 133 -5.61 -8.22 4.11
N ALA A 134 -4.95 -7.12 4.50
CA ALA A 134 -5.59 -5.81 4.60
C ALA A 134 -6.19 -5.39 3.24
N ALA A 135 -5.40 -5.47 2.17
CA ALA A 135 -5.83 -5.15 0.83
C ALA A 135 -7.00 -6.04 0.35
N ALA A 136 -6.94 -7.35 0.59
CA ALA A 136 -8.00 -8.28 0.22
C ALA A 136 -9.34 -7.94 0.89
N ASN A 137 -9.32 -7.52 2.17
CA ASN A 137 -10.50 -7.10 2.89
C ASN A 137 -11.16 -5.87 2.24
N VAL A 138 -10.38 -4.85 1.90
CA VAL A 138 -10.87 -3.63 1.23
C VAL A 138 -11.44 -3.95 -0.16
N LEU A 139 -10.76 -4.81 -0.90
CA LEU A 139 -11.13 -5.20 -2.26
C LEU A 139 -12.28 -6.22 -2.31
N GLY A 140 -12.60 -6.86 -1.17
CA GLY A 140 -13.59 -7.94 -1.08
C GLY A 140 -13.16 -9.20 -1.81
N ILE A 141 -11.88 -9.54 -1.76
CA ILE A 141 -11.28 -10.73 -2.36
C ILE A 141 -11.21 -11.84 -1.32
N THR A 142 -11.90 -12.95 -1.57
CA THR A 142 -11.82 -14.17 -0.75
C THR A 142 -10.95 -15.24 -1.40
N ASP A 143 -10.93 -15.26 -2.74
CA ASP A 143 -10.21 -16.22 -3.54
C ASP A 143 -9.49 -15.50 -4.66
N GLY A 144 -8.20 -15.75 -4.83
CA GLY A 144 -7.39 -15.09 -5.85
C GLY A 144 -6.01 -14.70 -5.38
N ALA A 145 -5.42 -13.70 -6.02
CA ALA A 145 -4.11 -13.20 -5.65
C ALA A 145 -4.11 -11.68 -5.49
N VAL A 146 -3.42 -11.21 -4.46
CA VAL A 146 -3.06 -9.82 -4.25
C VAL A 146 -1.55 -9.68 -4.41
N ILE A 147 -1.15 -8.72 -5.24
CA ILE A 147 0.25 -8.37 -5.49
C ILE A 147 0.42 -6.92 -5.05
N ASP A 148 1.10 -6.70 -3.92
CA ASP A 148 1.40 -5.36 -3.42
C ASP A 148 2.77 -4.91 -3.89
N VAL A 149 2.82 -3.89 -4.75
CA VAL A 149 4.05 -3.32 -5.26
C VAL A 149 4.32 -2.01 -4.53
N GLY A 150 4.99 -2.14 -3.42
CA GLY A 150 5.36 -1.04 -2.54
C GLY A 150 6.61 -0.26 -2.99
N GLY A 151 7.10 0.61 -2.11
CA GLY A 151 8.33 1.36 -2.34
C GLY A 151 9.58 0.46 -2.33
N GLY A 152 9.69 -0.47 -1.39
CA GLY A 152 10.84 -1.35 -1.20
C GLY A 152 10.66 -2.75 -1.76
N THR A 153 9.50 -3.34 -1.54
CA THR A 153 9.22 -4.76 -1.81
C THR A 153 8.03 -4.97 -2.73
N THR A 154 7.90 -6.20 -3.23
CA THR A 154 6.73 -6.73 -3.91
C THR A 154 6.24 -7.95 -3.12
N GLY A 155 5.16 -7.76 -2.39
CA GLY A 155 4.47 -8.81 -1.65
C GLY A 155 3.47 -9.53 -2.54
N ILE A 156 3.50 -10.85 -2.59
CA ILE A 156 2.55 -11.65 -3.36
C ILE A 156 1.86 -12.61 -2.38
N SER A 157 0.53 -12.57 -2.36
CA SER A 157 -0.26 -13.50 -1.55
C SER A 157 -1.38 -14.11 -2.36
N ILE A 158 -1.59 -15.41 -2.13
CA ILE A 158 -2.70 -16.17 -2.67
C ILE A 158 -3.68 -16.45 -1.55
N LEU A 159 -4.95 -16.12 -1.80
CA LEU A 159 -6.05 -16.31 -0.87
C LEU A 159 -6.96 -17.43 -1.35
N LYS A 160 -7.47 -18.20 -0.39
CA LYS A 160 -8.51 -19.19 -0.56
C LYS A 160 -9.44 -19.18 0.65
N ASP A 161 -10.74 -19.14 0.41
CA ASP A 161 -11.77 -19.05 1.46
C ASP A 161 -11.50 -17.90 2.47
N GLY A 162 -11.04 -16.74 1.97
CA GLY A 162 -10.72 -15.56 2.77
C GLY A 162 -9.45 -15.68 3.63
N ARG A 163 -8.60 -16.67 3.37
CA ARG A 163 -7.35 -16.89 4.11
C ARG A 163 -6.15 -16.90 3.17
N VAL A 164 -5.06 -16.29 3.60
CA VAL A 164 -3.77 -16.41 2.90
C VAL A 164 -3.26 -17.84 3.02
N VAL A 165 -3.11 -18.53 1.88
CA VAL A 165 -2.60 -19.90 1.80
C VAL A 165 -1.17 -19.98 1.31
N TYR A 166 -0.69 -18.93 0.63
CA TYR A 166 0.69 -18.78 0.20
C TYR A 166 1.06 -17.31 0.21
N THR A 167 2.27 -17.00 0.65
CA THR A 167 2.78 -15.64 0.61
C THR A 167 4.29 -15.63 0.42
N VAL A 168 4.78 -14.63 -0.30
CA VAL A 168 6.20 -14.33 -0.46
C VAL A 168 6.38 -12.82 -0.60
N ASP A 169 7.47 -12.31 -0.05
CA ASP A 169 7.90 -10.93 -0.20
C ASP A 169 9.26 -10.88 -0.88
N GLU A 170 9.35 -10.11 -1.96
CA GLU A 170 10.57 -10.00 -2.78
C GLU A 170 11.11 -8.57 -2.69
N PRO A 171 12.42 -8.38 -2.46
CA PRO A 171 13.02 -7.06 -2.32
C PRO A 171 13.14 -6.36 -3.68
N THR A 172 12.00 -6.01 -4.27
CA THR A 172 11.88 -5.27 -5.52
C THR A 172 10.65 -4.39 -5.48
N GLY A 173 10.80 -3.09 -5.69
CA GLY A 173 9.74 -2.11 -5.55
C GLY A 173 10.08 -0.79 -6.23
N GLY A 174 9.41 0.28 -5.86
CA GLY A 174 9.57 1.62 -6.41
C GLY A 174 11.01 2.16 -6.32
N THR A 175 11.78 1.78 -5.30
CA THR A 175 13.19 2.14 -5.16
C THR A 175 14.03 1.60 -6.32
N HIS A 176 13.75 0.39 -6.79
CA HIS A 176 14.43 -0.16 -7.98
C HIS A 176 14.11 0.63 -9.26
N MET A 177 12.89 1.16 -9.36
CA MET A 177 12.55 2.09 -10.44
C MET A 177 13.37 3.37 -10.36
N ASN A 178 13.56 3.92 -9.15
CA ASN A 178 14.38 5.12 -8.94
C ASN A 178 15.84 4.89 -9.32
N LEU A 179 16.41 3.72 -9.00
CA LEU A 179 17.77 3.36 -9.39
C LEU A 179 17.94 3.38 -10.91
N VAL A 180 16.98 2.81 -11.65
CA VAL A 180 17.03 2.80 -13.12
C VAL A 180 16.86 4.20 -13.70
N ILE A 181 15.95 5.01 -13.16
CA ILE A 181 15.74 6.41 -13.56
C ILE A 181 17.01 7.23 -13.30
N SER A 182 17.57 7.11 -12.09
CA SER A 182 18.82 7.79 -11.68
C SER A 182 19.95 7.48 -12.66
N GLY A 183 20.15 6.19 -12.98
CA GLY A 183 21.17 5.77 -13.95
C GLY A 183 20.92 6.26 -15.37
N ALA A 184 19.66 6.25 -15.82
CA ALA A 184 19.30 6.65 -17.18
C ALA A 184 19.43 8.15 -17.42
N TYR A 185 19.11 8.97 -16.41
CA TYR A 185 19.10 10.44 -16.53
C TYR A 185 20.28 11.13 -15.84
N GLY A 186 21.13 10.39 -15.12
CA GLY A 186 22.30 10.96 -14.41
C GLY A 186 21.90 11.88 -13.24
N ILE A 187 20.79 11.60 -12.57
CA ILE A 187 20.25 12.38 -11.44
C ILE A 187 20.34 11.58 -10.14
N SER A 188 20.27 12.25 -9.00
CA SER A 188 20.25 11.59 -7.67
C SER A 188 18.98 10.75 -7.46
N ILE A 189 19.01 9.82 -6.48
CA ILE A 189 17.85 8.98 -6.14
C ILE A 189 16.63 9.82 -5.71
N PRO A 190 16.79 10.86 -4.84
CA PRO A 190 15.67 11.75 -4.50
C PRO A 190 15.10 12.49 -5.71
N GLU A 191 15.95 12.96 -6.61
CA GLU A 191 15.51 13.60 -7.86
C GLU A 191 14.78 12.60 -8.78
N ALA A 192 15.25 11.35 -8.84
CA ALA A 192 14.60 10.28 -9.60
C ALA A 192 13.20 9.96 -9.05
N GLU A 193 13.04 9.95 -7.72
CA GLU A 193 11.73 9.79 -7.09
C GLU A 193 10.79 10.96 -7.44
N ALA A 194 11.27 12.19 -7.35
CA ALA A 194 10.49 13.37 -7.74
C ALA A 194 10.14 13.35 -9.25
N TYR A 195 11.10 12.96 -10.09
CA TYR A 195 10.90 12.83 -11.53
C TYR A 195 9.84 11.77 -11.88
N LYS A 196 9.89 10.61 -11.19
CA LYS A 196 8.94 9.51 -11.33
C LYS A 196 7.50 9.92 -10.98
N ARG A 197 7.32 10.75 -9.95
CA ARG A 197 6.00 11.20 -9.48
C ARG A 197 5.38 12.27 -10.35
N ASN A 198 6.17 12.98 -11.16
CA ASN A 198 5.67 14.05 -12.00
C ASN A 198 4.83 13.47 -13.16
N GLU A 199 3.54 13.85 -13.20
CA GLU A 199 2.59 13.40 -14.22
C GLU A 199 3.08 13.67 -15.65
N ALA A 200 3.77 14.80 -15.86
CA ALA A 200 4.29 15.17 -17.18
C ALA A 200 5.35 14.18 -17.71
N ASN A 201 6.03 13.47 -16.82
CA ASN A 201 7.10 12.54 -17.15
C ASN A 201 6.63 11.08 -17.27
N LYS A 202 5.41 10.75 -16.86
CA LYS A 202 4.96 9.36 -16.65
C LYS A 202 5.21 8.45 -17.85
N ARG A 203 5.01 8.93 -19.06
CA ARG A 203 5.23 8.14 -20.28
C ARG A 203 6.70 7.77 -20.48
N ASP A 204 7.60 8.73 -20.33
CA ASP A 204 9.04 8.52 -20.53
C ASP A 204 9.63 7.72 -19.37
N VAL A 205 9.15 8.01 -18.15
CA VAL A 205 9.46 7.21 -16.95
C VAL A 205 9.07 5.77 -17.17
N TYR A 206 7.84 5.49 -17.64
CA TYR A 206 7.39 4.12 -17.83
C TYR A 206 8.24 3.36 -18.85
N ALA A 207 8.61 4.00 -19.95
CA ALA A 207 9.52 3.40 -20.93
C ALA A 207 10.87 3.01 -20.29
N THR A 208 11.39 3.86 -19.39
CA THR A 208 12.66 3.64 -18.69
C THR A 208 12.56 2.53 -17.64
N ILE A 209 11.49 2.47 -16.85
CA ILE A 209 11.32 1.50 -15.76
C ILE A 209 10.71 0.17 -16.21
N ARG A 210 10.24 0.07 -17.43
CA ARG A 210 9.57 -1.13 -17.95
C ARG A 210 10.32 -2.43 -17.69
N PRO A 211 11.65 -2.54 -17.84
CA PRO A 211 12.37 -3.78 -17.51
C PRO A 211 12.24 -4.18 -16.03
N VAL A 212 12.13 -3.20 -15.11
CA VAL A 212 11.90 -3.46 -13.68
C VAL A 212 10.48 -4.00 -13.47
N VAL A 213 9.47 -3.39 -14.12
CA VAL A 213 8.08 -3.86 -14.06
C VAL A 213 7.95 -5.28 -14.62
N GLU A 214 8.64 -5.57 -15.72
CA GLU A 214 8.69 -6.91 -16.33
C GLU A 214 9.32 -7.94 -15.37
N LYS A 215 10.40 -7.57 -14.67
CA LYS A 215 11.01 -8.41 -13.63
C LYS A 215 10.04 -8.69 -12.49
N MET A 216 9.33 -7.67 -11.99
CA MET A 216 8.30 -7.83 -10.95
C MET A 216 7.19 -8.78 -11.42
N ALA A 217 6.73 -8.63 -12.65
CA ALA A 217 5.71 -9.51 -13.23
C ALA A 217 6.20 -10.97 -13.38
N ALA A 218 7.47 -11.18 -13.74
CA ALA A 218 8.06 -12.51 -13.82
C ALA A 218 8.18 -13.16 -12.44
N ILE A 219 8.58 -12.41 -11.42
CA ILE A 219 8.60 -12.86 -10.01
C ILE A 219 7.19 -13.24 -9.58
N SER A 220 6.20 -12.37 -9.82
CA SER A 220 4.81 -12.63 -9.47
C SER A 220 4.26 -13.88 -10.16
N LYS A 221 4.59 -14.08 -11.44
CA LYS A 221 4.22 -15.30 -12.18
C LYS A 221 4.75 -16.57 -11.51
N ARG A 222 6.03 -16.55 -11.12
CA ARG A 222 6.66 -17.70 -10.41
C ARG A 222 5.95 -17.94 -9.08
N ALA A 223 5.72 -16.91 -8.29
CA ALA A 223 5.03 -17.03 -7.01
C ALA A 223 3.60 -17.58 -7.15
N LEU A 224 2.84 -17.15 -8.17
CA LEU A 224 1.52 -17.69 -8.48
C LEU A 224 1.57 -19.19 -8.82
N GLN A 225 2.60 -19.64 -9.55
CA GLN A 225 2.78 -21.04 -9.90
C GLN A 225 3.17 -21.90 -8.67
N GLU A 226 4.12 -21.42 -7.88
CA GLU A 226 4.61 -22.11 -6.67
C GLU A 226 3.53 -22.18 -5.59
N GLY A 227 2.74 -21.14 -5.43
CA GLY A 227 1.66 -21.03 -4.46
C GLY A 227 0.35 -21.71 -4.87
N GLY A 228 0.30 -22.34 -6.05
CA GLY A 228 -0.90 -23.06 -6.50
C GLY A 228 -2.09 -22.17 -6.81
N TYR A 229 -1.85 -20.99 -7.41
CA TYR A 229 -2.92 -20.08 -7.82
C TYR A 229 -3.96 -20.77 -8.70
N GLU A 230 -5.23 -20.61 -8.34
CA GLU A 230 -6.36 -21.20 -9.07
C GLU A 230 -6.79 -20.31 -10.24
N LYS A 231 -6.67 -20.85 -11.47
CA LYS A 231 -7.06 -20.11 -12.68
C LYS A 231 -8.56 -19.77 -12.67
N GLY A 232 -8.84 -18.55 -13.03
CA GLY A 232 -10.21 -18.02 -13.08
C GLY A 232 -10.58 -17.18 -11.85
N THR A 233 -9.77 -17.21 -10.80
CA THR A 233 -9.89 -16.27 -9.69
C THR A 233 -9.20 -14.93 -10.05
N PRO A 234 -9.50 -13.83 -9.35
CA PRO A 234 -8.88 -12.52 -9.64
C PRO A 234 -7.40 -12.45 -9.27
N ILE A 235 -6.64 -11.68 -10.06
CA ILE A 235 -5.31 -11.19 -9.70
C ILE A 235 -5.41 -9.67 -9.65
N VAL A 236 -5.11 -9.07 -8.49
CA VAL A 236 -5.18 -7.63 -8.30
C VAL A 236 -3.83 -7.11 -7.84
N VAL A 237 -3.34 -6.06 -8.51
CA VAL A 237 -2.12 -5.34 -8.12
C VAL A 237 -2.52 -4.10 -7.33
N VAL A 238 -1.88 -3.89 -6.18
CA VAL A 238 -1.99 -2.71 -5.31
C VAL A 238 -0.61 -2.11 -5.04
N GLY A 239 -0.53 -1.10 -4.20
CA GLY A 239 0.72 -0.44 -3.84
C GLY A 239 1.12 0.69 -4.77
N GLY A 240 1.76 1.73 -4.23
CA GLY A 240 2.03 2.99 -4.91
C GLY A 240 2.96 2.89 -6.14
N ALA A 241 3.85 1.91 -6.18
CA ALA A 241 4.72 1.70 -7.33
C ALA A 241 3.98 1.14 -8.56
N SER A 242 2.76 0.62 -8.39
CA SER A 242 1.91 0.17 -9.49
C SER A 242 1.14 1.30 -10.19
N ASN A 243 1.26 2.55 -9.73
CA ASN A 243 0.44 3.68 -10.19
C ASN A 243 0.89 4.27 -11.55
N PHE A 244 1.01 3.39 -12.55
CA PHE A 244 1.20 3.73 -13.96
C PHE A 244 0.07 3.11 -14.78
N GLU A 245 -0.36 3.79 -15.85
CA GLU A 245 -1.45 3.33 -16.70
C GLU A 245 -1.15 1.97 -17.34
N GLU A 246 0.07 1.82 -17.85
CA GLU A 246 0.50 0.61 -18.57
C GLU A 246 0.87 -0.57 -17.66
N PHE A 247 0.90 -0.37 -16.35
CA PHE A 247 1.41 -1.36 -15.38
C PHE A 247 0.67 -2.70 -15.48
N THR A 248 -0.65 -2.67 -15.40
CA THR A 248 -1.47 -3.89 -15.47
C THR A 248 -1.37 -4.58 -16.83
N LYS A 249 -1.18 -3.84 -17.91
CA LYS A 249 -0.97 -4.41 -19.26
C LYS A 249 0.33 -5.22 -19.30
N THR A 250 1.42 -4.67 -18.75
CA THR A 250 2.71 -5.37 -18.68
C THR A 250 2.60 -6.63 -17.81
N PHE A 251 1.99 -6.51 -16.62
CA PHE A 251 1.77 -7.65 -15.73
C PHE A 251 0.92 -8.73 -16.41
N SER A 252 -0.20 -8.37 -17.02
CA SER A 252 -1.08 -9.32 -17.73
C SER A 252 -0.35 -10.06 -18.86
N GLN A 253 0.50 -9.36 -19.62
CA GLN A 253 1.29 -9.96 -20.70
C GLN A 253 2.30 -11.00 -20.18
N TYR A 254 3.01 -10.68 -19.08
CA TYR A 254 4.03 -11.56 -18.51
C TYR A 254 3.43 -12.73 -17.74
N ILE A 255 2.42 -12.50 -16.94
CA ILE A 255 1.71 -13.54 -16.17
C ILE A 255 0.95 -14.47 -17.12
N GLY A 256 0.39 -13.90 -18.20
CA GLY A 256 -0.47 -14.64 -19.16
C GLY A 256 -1.93 -14.74 -18.69
N LEU A 257 -2.33 -13.93 -17.72
CA LEU A 257 -3.66 -13.86 -17.14
C LEU A 257 -4.07 -12.40 -16.96
N PRO A 258 -5.37 -12.09 -16.94
CA PRO A 258 -5.83 -10.73 -16.63
C PRO A 258 -5.40 -10.29 -15.23
N VAL A 259 -4.88 -9.08 -15.15
CA VAL A 259 -4.52 -8.42 -13.88
C VAL A 259 -5.28 -7.12 -13.77
N ASP A 260 -6.05 -6.97 -12.70
CA ASP A 260 -6.78 -5.75 -12.39
C ASP A 260 -5.98 -4.87 -11.40
N LYS A 261 -6.31 -3.57 -11.37
CA LYS A 261 -5.77 -2.59 -10.42
C LYS A 261 -6.91 -1.67 -9.96
N PRO A 262 -7.04 -1.37 -8.65
CA PRO A 262 -7.98 -0.37 -8.19
C PRO A 262 -7.53 1.05 -8.55
N LEU A 263 -8.44 2.01 -8.41
CA LEU A 263 -8.07 3.42 -8.33
C LEU A 263 -7.24 3.63 -7.04
N TYR A 264 -6.25 4.52 -7.09
CA TYR A 264 -5.40 4.86 -5.94
C TYR A 264 -4.86 3.61 -5.21
N PRO A 265 -4.10 2.76 -5.91
CA PRO A 265 -3.62 1.48 -5.36
C PRO A 265 -2.75 1.66 -4.11
N GLU A 266 -2.18 2.84 -3.90
CA GLU A 266 -1.39 3.24 -2.73
C GLU A 266 -2.21 3.40 -1.45
N PHE A 267 -3.52 3.53 -1.55
CA PHE A 267 -4.41 3.74 -0.41
C PHE A 267 -5.21 2.51 -0.01
N VAL A 268 -4.97 1.37 -0.65
CA VAL A 268 -5.72 0.15 -0.35
C VAL A 268 -5.36 -0.41 1.02
N THR A 269 -4.07 -0.55 1.30
CA THR A 269 -3.55 -1.17 2.52
C THR A 269 -3.93 -0.40 3.80
N PRO A 270 -3.85 0.96 3.87
CA PRO A 270 -4.19 1.70 5.09
C PRO A 270 -5.70 1.80 5.36
N LEU A 271 -6.61 1.47 4.42
CA LEU A 271 -8.07 1.50 4.57
C LEU A 271 -8.62 0.20 5.17
#